data_0ccb0bf067d9db0512680d827b040c2c
#
_entry.id   0ccb0bf067d9db0512680d827b040c2c
#
_cell.length_a   1.000
_cell.length_b   1.000
_cell.length_c   1.000
_cell.angle_alpha   90.00
_cell.angle_beta   90.00
_cell.angle_gamma   90.00
#
_symmetry.space_group_name_H-M   'P 1'
#
loop_
_entity.id
_entity.type
_entity.pdbx_description
1 polymer ?
#
loop_
_entity_poly.entity_id
_entity_poly.type
_entity_poly.pdbx_seq_one_letter_code
_entity_poly.pdbx_strand_id
1 'polypeptide(L)'
;MLVIRSLTSALLTHNQSSSIDSRPSPWMTPLAYALGSWVVLPSYFRIHVTGQENVPRDGAVILAPTHRSRWDALVVPYAAGRFATGRDIRFMVTADEVKGLQGWLIRHLGGFPVNPRQPAIASLRHGLEILQNREMLVIFPEGGIFRDKQVHPLKPGLARLALQAEASQPDLTVQVVPVYLDYSQAFPTWGCKVNVRIGKPLQVADYTQGKPKSEAQRLTADLTTALKRLAGTETEVMETVNGAGESMPVCLQHGQMHG
;
A
#
# COMPACT_ATOMS: atom_id res chain seq x y z
N MET A 1 50.65 11.44 -30.06
CA MET A 1 49.20 11.46 -30.44
C MET A 1 48.50 10.14 -30.16
N LEU A 2 48.88 9.44 -29.08
CA LEU A 2 48.37 8.05 -28.75
C LEU A 2 47.81 7.92 -27.32
N VAL A 3 47.80 9.01 -26.53
CA VAL A 3 47.37 8.95 -25.10
C VAL A 3 45.92 9.44 -24.89
N ILE A 4 45.32 10.11 -25.87
CA ILE A 4 43.97 10.71 -25.73
C ILE A 4 42.85 9.70 -26.09
N ARG A 5 43.16 8.61 -26.81
CA ARG A 5 42.15 7.56 -27.17
C ARG A 5 41.83 6.58 -26.05
N SER A 6 42.64 6.50 -25.01
CA SER A 6 42.46 5.55 -23.91
C SER A 6 41.49 6.07 -22.82
N LEU A 7 41.31 7.37 -22.70
CA LEU A 7 40.41 7.94 -21.64
C LEU A 7 38.96 8.07 -22.07
N THR A 8 38.69 8.16 -23.38
CA THR A 8 37.29 8.19 -23.88
C THR A 8 36.59 6.81 -23.87
N SER A 9 37.36 5.74 -23.95
CA SER A 9 36.85 4.37 -23.87
C SER A 9 36.45 3.97 -22.43
N ALA A 10 37.14 4.49 -21.41
CA ALA A 10 36.89 4.21 -20.01
C ALA A 10 35.66 4.97 -19.44
N LEU A 11 35.27 6.08 -20.06
CA LEU A 11 34.10 6.87 -19.67
C LEU A 11 32.79 6.37 -20.29
N LEU A 12 32.85 5.55 -21.33
CA LEU A 12 31.69 4.97 -22.01
C LEU A 12 31.26 3.61 -21.45
N THR A 13 32.08 2.98 -20.61
CA THR A 13 31.76 1.64 -20.02
C THR A 13 31.12 1.68 -18.65
N HIS A 14 30.85 2.85 -18.08
CA HIS A 14 30.27 2.95 -16.73
C HIS A 14 28.80 3.43 -16.69
N ASN A 15 28.07 3.33 -17.79
CA ASN A 15 26.63 3.60 -17.81
C ASN A 15 25.81 2.36 -18.22
N GLN A 16 26.13 1.21 -17.63
CA GLN A 16 25.12 0.17 -17.50
C GLN A 16 24.22 0.55 -16.31
N SER A 17 23.26 1.42 -16.55
CA SER A 17 22.06 1.48 -15.72
C SER A 17 21.41 0.10 -15.81
N SER A 18 21.66 -0.75 -14.82
CA SER A 18 20.92 -1.99 -14.66
C SER A 18 19.45 -1.62 -14.56
N SER A 19 18.73 -1.72 -15.67
CA SER A 19 17.29 -1.54 -15.69
C SER A 19 16.72 -2.58 -14.74
N ILE A 20 16.00 -2.13 -13.72
CA ILE A 20 15.31 -3.02 -12.80
C ILE A 20 14.17 -3.64 -13.59
N ASP A 21 14.26 -4.95 -13.88
CA ASP A 21 13.17 -5.69 -14.50
C ASP A 21 12.26 -6.26 -13.40
N SER A 22 11.01 -5.84 -13.40
CA SER A 22 9.97 -6.30 -12.47
C SER A 22 8.63 -6.47 -13.18
N ARG A 23 8.63 -6.79 -14.47
CA ARG A 23 7.39 -6.95 -15.22
C ARG A 23 6.62 -8.18 -14.74
N PRO A 24 5.32 -8.04 -14.39
CA PRO A 24 4.48 -9.19 -14.05
C PRO A 24 4.47 -10.19 -15.20
N SER A 25 4.68 -11.45 -14.88
CA SER A 25 4.63 -12.51 -15.88
C SER A 25 3.18 -12.73 -16.35
N PRO A 26 2.90 -12.74 -17.66
CA PRO A 26 1.53 -12.84 -18.18
C PRO A 26 0.82 -14.14 -17.79
N TRP A 27 1.53 -15.22 -17.49
CA TRP A 27 0.96 -16.50 -17.09
C TRP A 27 1.12 -16.80 -15.59
N MET A 28 2.26 -16.41 -14.97
CA MET A 28 2.50 -16.65 -13.54
C MET A 28 1.66 -15.75 -12.64
N THR A 29 1.54 -14.48 -13.01
CA THR A 29 0.82 -13.50 -12.20
C THR A 29 -0.65 -13.89 -12.03
N PRO A 30 -1.44 -14.18 -13.08
CA PRO A 30 -2.82 -14.66 -12.92
C PRO A 30 -2.94 -15.93 -12.07
N LEU A 31 -2.02 -16.88 -12.26
CA LEU A 31 -1.99 -18.13 -11.49
C LEU A 31 -1.71 -17.86 -10.00
N ALA A 32 -0.74 -16.98 -9.69
CA ALA A 32 -0.42 -16.61 -8.32
C ALA A 32 -1.58 -15.87 -7.64
N TYR A 33 -2.27 -14.98 -8.37
CA TYR A 33 -3.48 -14.31 -7.87
C TYR A 33 -4.60 -15.32 -7.61
N ALA A 34 -4.84 -16.28 -8.51
CA ALA A 34 -5.86 -17.31 -8.33
C ALA A 34 -5.55 -18.19 -7.12
N LEU A 35 -4.31 -18.71 -7.03
CA LEU A 35 -3.89 -19.55 -5.92
C LEU A 35 -3.95 -18.79 -4.58
N GLY A 36 -3.44 -17.55 -4.56
CA GLY A 36 -3.46 -16.69 -3.37
C GLY A 36 -4.88 -16.38 -2.92
N SER A 37 -5.74 -15.92 -3.83
CA SER A 37 -7.08 -15.43 -3.51
C SER A 37 -8.10 -16.53 -3.25
N TRP A 38 -8.01 -17.68 -3.92
CA TRP A 38 -9.03 -18.73 -3.81
C TRP A 38 -8.61 -19.91 -2.92
N VAL A 39 -7.31 -20.10 -2.70
CA VAL A 39 -6.81 -21.24 -1.91
C VAL A 39 -6.10 -20.76 -0.66
N VAL A 40 -4.99 -20.03 -0.79
CA VAL A 40 -4.12 -19.71 0.35
C VAL A 40 -4.79 -18.79 1.36
N LEU A 41 -5.27 -17.63 0.91
CA LEU A 41 -5.84 -16.64 1.83
C LEU A 41 -7.15 -17.10 2.48
N PRO A 42 -8.17 -17.65 1.77
CA PRO A 42 -9.40 -18.10 2.40
C PRO A 42 -9.22 -19.32 3.32
N SER A 43 -8.21 -20.17 3.04
CA SER A 43 -7.93 -21.31 3.92
C SER A 43 -7.26 -20.92 5.22
N TYR A 44 -6.53 -19.78 5.23
CA TYR A 44 -5.74 -19.35 6.39
C TYR A 44 -6.35 -18.18 7.14
N PHE A 45 -7.06 -17.27 6.45
CA PHE A 45 -7.60 -16.03 6.99
C PHE A 45 -9.10 -15.87 6.77
N ARG A 46 -9.73 -15.07 7.63
CA ARG A 46 -11.07 -14.52 7.41
C ARG A 46 -10.90 -13.04 7.05
N ILE A 47 -10.85 -12.75 5.74
CA ILE A 47 -10.58 -11.41 5.24
C ILE A 47 -11.90 -10.68 4.97
N HIS A 48 -12.02 -9.47 5.52
CA HIS A 48 -13.11 -8.55 5.25
C HIS A 48 -12.53 -7.27 4.61
N VAL A 49 -13.05 -6.89 3.44
CA VAL A 49 -12.59 -5.71 2.70
C VAL A 49 -13.72 -4.69 2.62
N THR A 50 -13.44 -3.44 2.95
CA THR A 50 -14.36 -2.31 2.80
C THR A 50 -13.71 -1.17 2.02
N GLY A 51 -14.52 -0.41 1.27
CA GLY A 51 -14.03 0.71 0.47
C GLY A 51 -13.29 0.28 -0.80
N GLN A 52 -13.49 -0.94 -1.30
CA GLN A 52 -12.83 -1.46 -2.51
C GLN A 52 -13.15 -0.62 -3.75
N GLU A 53 -14.33 -0.01 -3.78
CA GLU A 53 -14.78 0.94 -4.79
C GLU A 53 -13.93 2.22 -4.87
N ASN A 54 -13.18 2.53 -3.84
CA ASN A 54 -12.27 3.67 -3.80
C ASN A 54 -10.96 3.44 -4.58
N VAL A 55 -10.68 2.22 -5.01
CA VAL A 55 -9.47 1.92 -5.79
C VAL A 55 -9.71 2.28 -7.26
N PRO A 56 -8.94 3.23 -7.82
CA PRO A 56 -9.11 3.62 -9.23
C PRO A 56 -8.80 2.45 -10.17
N ARG A 57 -9.64 2.28 -11.19
CA ARG A 57 -9.49 1.21 -12.18
C ARG A 57 -8.52 1.57 -13.31
N ASP A 58 -8.12 2.83 -13.39
CA ASP A 58 -7.18 3.38 -14.38
C ASP A 58 -6.30 4.46 -13.77
N GLY A 59 -5.39 5.02 -14.56
CA GLY A 59 -4.49 6.08 -14.13
C GLY A 59 -3.33 5.61 -13.25
N ALA A 60 -2.50 6.56 -12.84
CA ALA A 60 -1.36 6.34 -11.95
C ALA A 60 -1.82 6.26 -10.50
N VAL A 61 -1.60 5.13 -9.83
CA VAL A 61 -2.08 4.89 -8.47
C VAL A 61 -0.96 4.45 -7.56
N ILE A 62 -0.85 5.07 -6.38
CA ILE A 62 -0.04 4.59 -5.27
C ILE A 62 -0.98 4.08 -4.18
N LEU A 63 -0.96 2.77 -3.93
CA LEU A 63 -1.58 2.22 -2.73
C LEU A 63 -0.63 2.44 -1.55
N ALA A 64 -1.12 3.05 -0.49
CA ALA A 64 -0.37 3.40 0.72
C ALA A 64 -0.88 2.62 1.94
N PRO A 65 -0.58 1.31 2.03
CA PRO A 65 -1.05 0.49 3.15
C PRO A 65 -0.21 0.70 4.41
N THR A 66 -0.86 0.58 5.58
CA THR A 66 -0.14 0.29 6.83
C THR A 66 0.54 -1.08 6.73
N HIS A 67 1.64 -1.29 7.46
CA HIS A 67 2.41 -2.55 7.34
C HIS A 67 2.40 -3.33 8.66
N ARG A 68 1.58 -4.37 8.71
CA ARG A 68 1.29 -5.16 9.93
C ARG A 68 1.92 -6.54 9.92
N SER A 69 2.10 -7.12 8.72
CA SER A 69 2.57 -8.50 8.58
C SER A 69 3.28 -8.70 7.23
N ARG A 70 4.09 -9.74 7.12
CA ARG A 70 4.61 -10.20 5.82
C ARG A 70 3.49 -10.71 4.90
N TRP A 71 2.34 -11.09 5.47
CA TRP A 71 1.15 -11.47 4.72
C TRP A 71 0.50 -10.32 3.95
N ASP A 72 0.85 -9.07 4.27
CA ASP A 72 0.33 -7.89 3.58
C ASP A 72 0.67 -7.91 2.08
N ALA A 73 1.79 -8.53 1.71
CA ALA A 73 2.18 -8.75 0.33
C ALA A 73 1.19 -9.62 -0.48
N LEU A 74 0.34 -10.41 0.18
CA LEU A 74 -0.75 -11.18 -0.43
C LEU A 74 -2.13 -10.57 -0.16
N VAL A 75 -2.32 -9.99 1.02
CA VAL A 75 -3.61 -9.37 1.43
C VAL A 75 -3.91 -8.11 0.62
N VAL A 76 -2.91 -7.27 0.33
CA VAL A 76 -3.11 -6.06 -0.49
C VAL A 76 -3.49 -6.41 -1.94
N PRO A 77 -2.82 -7.34 -2.66
CA PRO A 77 -3.27 -7.80 -3.97
C PRO A 77 -4.66 -8.44 -3.97
N TYR A 78 -5.01 -9.18 -2.92
CA TYR A 78 -6.36 -9.73 -2.75
C TYR A 78 -7.41 -8.62 -2.70
N ALA A 79 -7.16 -7.56 -1.90
CA ALA A 79 -8.10 -6.48 -1.67
C ALA A 79 -8.20 -5.47 -2.82
N ALA A 80 -7.11 -5.21 -3.55
CA ALA A 80 -7.02 -4.10 -4.50
C ALA A 80 -6.43 -4.48 -5.86
N GLY A 81 -6.02 -5.74 -6.07
CA GLY A 81 -5.35 -6.19 -7.29
C GLY A 81 -6.29 -6.71 -8.37
N ARG A 82 -5.79 -7.64 -9.17
CA ARG A 82 -6.39 -8.13 -10.43
C ARG A 82 -7.86 -8.52 -10.32
N PHE A 83 -8.26 -9.24 -9.29
CA PHE A 83 -9.66 -9.68 -9.14
C PHE A 83 -10.60 -8.59 -8.62
N ALA A 84 -10.05 -7.57 -7.97
CA ALA A 84 -10.83 -6.45 -7.45
C ALA A 84 -11.00 -5.33 -8.48
N THR A 85 -9.92 -5.00 -9.19
CA THR A 85 -9.84 -3.81 -10.05
C THR A 85 -9.51 -4.11 -11.51
N GLY A 86 -9.14 -5.34 -11.85
CA GLY A 86 -8.63 -5.74 -13.16
C GLY A 86 -7.15 -5.39 -13.38
N ARG A 87 -6.46 -4.85 -12.37
CA ARG A 87 -5.11 -4.30 -12.50
C ARG A 87 -4.09 -5.12 -11.72
N ASP A 88 -2.91 -5.29 -12.29
CA ASP A 88 -1.76 -5.84 -11.58
C ASP A 88 -1.11 -4.78 -10.69
N ILE A 89 -0.55 -5.25 -9.59
CA ILE A 89 0.12 -4.40 -8.60
C ILE A 89 1.63 -4.60 -8.70
N ARG A 90 2.35 -3.48 -8.57
CA ARG A 90 3.81 -3.43 -8.46
C ARG A 90 4.18 -3.15 -7.00
N PHE A 91 5.25 -3.78 -6.52
CA PHE A 91 5.65 -3.67 -5.13
C PHE A 91 7.07 -3.16 -4.98
N MET A 92 7.28 -2.18 -4.09
CA MET A 92 8.60 -1.91 -3.54
C MET A 92 8.89 -2.90 -2.40
N VAL A 93 9.88 -3.76 -2.58
CA VAL A 93 10.27 -4.80 -1.62
C VAL A 93 11.66 -4.50 -1.08
N THR A 94 11.91 -4.75 0.20
CA THR A 94 13.25 -4.60 0.77
C THR A 94 14.26 -5.46 0.00
N ALA A 95 15.41 -4.88 -0.35
CA ALA A 95 16.42 -5.53 -1.21
C ALA A 95 16.89 -6.90 -0.67
N ASP A 96 16.87 -7.09 0.66
CA ASP A 96 17.24 -8.36 1.29
C ASP A 96 16.27 -9.50 1.00
N GLU A 97 15.00 -9.20 0.71
CA GLU A 97 13.98 -10.21 0.36
C GLU A 97 14.09 -10.64 -1.12
N VAL A 98 14.79 -9.89 -1.97
CA VAL A 98 14.87 -10.13 -3.42
C VAL A 98 16.14 -10.91 -3.77
N LYS A 99 16.35 -12.07 -3.13
CA LYS A 99 17.51 -12.94 -3.32
C LYS A 99 17.07 -14.36 -3.71
N GLY A 100 17.91 -15.05 -4.50
CA GLY A 100 17.68 -16.45 -4.89
C GLY A 100 16.35 -16.71 -5.58
N LEU A 101 15.76 -17.89 -5.36
CA LEU A 101 14.48 -18.30 -5.94
C LEU A 101 13.31 -17.41 -5.49
N GLN A 102 13.31 -16.98 -4.23
CA GLN A 102 12.33 -16.03 -3.71
C GLN A 102 12.40 -14.69 -4.46
N GLY A 103 13.60 -14.18 -4.69
CA GLY A 103 13.80 -12.94 -5.44
C GLY A 103 13.37 -13.06 -6.90
N TRP A 104 13.61 -14.22 -7.52
CA TRP A 104 13.10 -14.51 -8.85
C TRP A 104 11.57 -14.47 -8.90
N LEU A 105 10.90 -15.14 -7.95
CA LEU A 105 9.44 -15.15 -7.85
C LEU A 105 8.88 -13.74 -7.61
N ILE A 106 9.45 -12.98 -6.65
CA ILE A 106 9.05 -11.60 -6.35
C ILE A 106 9.08 -10.72 -7.60
N ARG A 107 10.15 -10.79 -8.41
CA ARG A 107 10.27 -10.00 -9.64
C ARG A 107 9.19 -10.35 -10.67
N HIS A 108 8.90 -11.64 -10.86
CA HIS A 108 7.88 -12.12 -11.80
C HIS A 108 6.45 -11.81 -11.33
N LEU A 109 6.27 -11.50 -10.05
CA LEU A 109 5.01 -11.03 -9.48
C LEU A 109 4.94 -9.50 -9.37
N GLY A 110 5.87 -8.76 -10.01
CA GLY A 110 5.85 -7.30 -10.06
C GLY A 110 6.59 -6.60 -8.93
N GLY A 111 7.33 -7.35 -8.10
CA GLY A 111 8.16 -6.78 -7.03
C GLY A 111 9.53 -6.32 -7.51
N PHE A 112 10.05 -5.22 -6.96
CA PHE A 112 11.39 -4.73 -7.22
C PHE A 112 12.09 -4.25 -5.95
N PRO A 113 13.45 -4.37 -5.90
CA PRO A 113 14.20 -4.10 -4.70
C PRO A 113 14.31 -2.61 -4.38
N VAL A 114 14.14 -2.26 -3.11
CA VAL A 114 14.45 -0.92 -2.57
C VAL A 114 15.19 -1.07 -1.24
N ASN A 115 16.16 -0.19 -0.99
CA ASN A 115 16.74 -0.05 0.34
C ASN A 115 15.97 1.04 1.10
N PRO A 116 15.21 0.72 2.15
CA PRO A 116 14.38 1.72 2.85
C PRO A 116 15.18 2.81 3.58
N ARG A 117 16.45 2.54 3.90
CA ARG A 117 17.34 3.48 4.59
C ARG A 117 18.03 4.43 3.63
N GLN A 118 18.39 3.93 2.45
CA GLN A 118 19.07 4.69 1.39
C GLN A 118 18.58 4.17 0.03
N PRO A 119 17.42 4.66 -0.46
CA PRO A 119 16.87 4.22 -1.73
C PRO A 119 17.85 4.52 -2.86
N ALA A 120 18.18 3.50 -3.65
CA ALA A 120 18.99 3.70 -4.85
C ALA A 120 18.22 4.54 -5.86
N ILE A 121 18.92 5.42 -6.59
CA ILE A 121 18.32 6.25 -7.65
C ILE A 121 17.59 5.39 -8.68
N ALA A 122 18.14 4.21 -9.00
CA ALA A 122 17.52 3.25 -9.92
C ALA A 122 16.14 2.78 -9.44
N SER A 123 15.98 2.48 -8.14
CA SER A 123 14.68 2.04 -7.59
C SER A 123 13.64 3.17 -7.60
N LEU A 124 14.06 4.41 -7.32
CA LEU A 124 13.17 5.57 -7.39
C LEU A 124 12.76 5.87 -8.83
N ARG A 125 13.72 5.80 -9.78
CA ARG A 125 13.45 5.96 -11.22
C ARG A 125 12.48 4.89 -11.71
N HIS A 126 12.65 3.64 -11.31
CA HIS A 126 11.75 2.56 -11.70
C HIS A 126 10.33 2.76 -11.13
N GLY A 127 10.21 3.21 -9.87
CA GLY A 127 8.91 3.61 -9.30
C GLY A 127 8.24 4.74 -10.09
N LEU A 128 9.03 5.73 -10.56
CA LEU A 128 8.55 6.81 -11.41
C LEU A 128 8.05 6.28 -12.77
N GLU A 129 8.81 5.41 -13.42
CA GLU A 129 8.44 4.77 -14.70
C GLU A 129 7.11 3.99 -14.58
N ILE A 130 6.90 3.26 -13.49
CA ILE A 130 5.65 2.54 -13.20
C ILE A 130 4.46 3.52 -13.18
N LEU A 131 4.60 4.64 -12.46
CA LEU A 131 3.55 5.65 -12.38
C LEU A 131 3.31 6.34 -13.73
N GLN A 132 4.37 6.69 -14.47
CA GLN A 132 4.28 7.27 -15.81
C GLN A 132 3.57 6.35 -16.81
N ASN A 133 3.70 5.03 -16.64
CA ASN A 133 2.97 4.03 -17.41
C ASN A 133 1.53 3.83 -16.91
N ARG A 134 1.05 4.68 -15.97
CA ARG A 134 -0.29 4.61 -15.37
C ARG A 134 -0.56 3.27 -14.68
N GLU A 135 0.48 2.63 -14.14
CA GLU A 135 0.38 1.38 -13.39
C GLU A 135 0.09 1.65 -11.90
N MET A 136 -0.20 0.58 -11.14
CA MET A 136 -0.49 0.63 -9.72
C MET A 136 0.74 0.20 -8.91
N LEU A 137 1.21 1.05 -8.01
CA LEU A 137 2.39 0.84 -7.17
C LEU A 137 2.00 0.78 -5.69
N VAL A 138 2.46 -0.23 -4.97
CA VAL A 138 2.35 -0.31 -3.51
C VAL A 138 3.61 0.20 -2.84
N ILE A 139 3.44 1.13 -1.92
CA ILE A 139 4.51 1.63 -1.05
C ILE A 139 4.00 1.64 0.39
N PHE A 140 4.68 0.93 1.27
CA PHE A 140 4.40 0.96 2.71
C PHE A 140 5.02 2.20 3.34
N PRO A 141 4.23 3.25 3.66
CA PRO A 141 4.79 4.55 4.05
C PRO A 141 5.44 4.55 5.44
N GLU A 142 5.07 3.63 6.31
CA GLU A 142 5.68 3.46 7.64
C GLU A 142 7.14 2.97 7.54
N GLY A 143 7.49 2.25 6.45
CA GLY A 143 8.84 1.77 6.17
C GLY A 143 9.35 0.68 7.09
N GLY A 144 8.46 -0.04 7.75
CA GLY A 144 8.72 -1.20 8.61
C GLY A 144 7.42 -1.92 8.98
N ILE A 145 7.51 -3.14 9.50
CA ILE A 145 6.36 -3.90 10.00
C ILE A 145 6.12 -3.54 11.46
N PHE A 146 4.94 -3.00 11.75
CA PHE A 146 4.47 -2.67 13.09
C PHE A 146 3.23 -3.51 13.41
N ARG A 147 3.30 -4.34 14.45
CA ARG A 147 2.26 -5.35 14.75
C ARG A 147 1.18 -4.87 15.71
N ASP A 148 1.14 -3.58 15.97
CA ASP A 148 0.06 -2.92 16.71
C ASP A 148 -0.99 -2.32 15.77
N LYS A 149 -2.05 -1.77 16.33
CA LYS A 149 -3.14 -1.14 15.56
C LYS A 149 -2.91 0.36 15.30
N GLN A 150 -1.79 0.94 15.77
CA GLN A 150 -1.53 2.36 15.63
C GLN A 150 -0.93 2.68 14.25
N VAL A 151 -1.24 3.85 13.73
CA VAL A 151 -0.59 4.38 12.54
C VAL A 151 0.70 5.06 12.97
N HIS A 152 1.82 4.48 12.58
CA HIS A 152 3.16 4.98 12.88
C HIS A 152 3.55 6.16 11.99
N PRO A 153 4.57 6.95 12.37
CA PRO A 153 5.03 8.09 11.57
C PRO A 153 5.40 7.69 10.14
N LEU A 154 4.79 8.35 9.17
CA LEU A 154 5.01 8.08 7.75
C LEU A 154 6.30 8.73 7.25
N LYS A 155 7.04 8.01 6.42
CA LYS A 155 8.22 8.52 5.72
C LYS A 155 7.81 9.37 4.52
N PRO A 156 8.47 10.51 4.25
CA PRO A 156 8.09 11.41 3.16
C PRO A 156 8.44 10.90 1.76
N GLY A 157 9.05 9.72 1.65
CA GLY A 157 9.49 9.14 0.37
C GLY A 157 8.37 8.90 -0.61
N LEU A 158 7.22 8.39 -0.14
CA LEU A 158 6.02 8.18 -0.96
C LEU A 158 5.53 9.52 -1.55
N ALA A 159 5.34 10.53 -0.71
CA ALA A 159 4.83 11.83 -1.15
C ALA A 159 5.78 12.51 -2.15
N ARG A 160 7.09 12.40 -1.93
CA ARG A 160 8.10 12.94 -2.87
C ARG A 160 8.02 12.24 -4.23
N LEU A 161 7.91 10.91 -4.25
CA LEU A 161 7.78 10.15 -5.50
C LEU A 161 6.47 10.51 -6.22
N ALA A 162 5.36 10.62 -5.51
CA ALA A 162 4.06 11.00 -6.06
C ALA A 162 4.10 12.39 -6.72
N LEU A 163 4.65 13.38 -6.02
CA LEU A 163 4.79 14.74 -6.55
C LEU A 163 5.76 14.82 -7.74
N GLN A 164 6.84 14.04 -7.72
CA GLN A 164 7.77 13.95 -8.83
C GLN A 164 7.11 13.31 -10.06
N ALA A 165 6.30 12.29 -9.87
CA ALA A 165 5.55 11.65 -10.94
C ALA A 165 4.54 12.63 -11.55
N GLU A 166 3.73 13.30 -10.72
CA GLU A 166 2.76 14.30 -11.16
C GLU A 166 3.41 15.43 -11.96
N ALA A 167 4.57 15.94 -11.50
CA ALA A 167 5.31 17.01 -12.18
C ALA A 167 6.02 16.55 -13.46
N SER A 168 6.21 15.24 -13.65
CA SER A 168 7.00 14.72 -14.79
C SER A 168 6.24 14.61 -16.09
N GLN A 169 4.91 14.52 -16.02
CA GLN A 169 4.05 14.31 -17.18
C GLN A 169 2.72 15.04 -16.98
N PRO A 170 2.35 15.94 -17.92
CA PRO A 170 1.02 16.56 -17.91
C PRO A 170 -0.09 15.49 -17.91
N ASP A 171 -1.17 15.75 -17.19
CA ASP A 171 -2.37 14.89 -17.13
C ASP A 171 -2.14 13.47 -16.59
N LEU A 172 -1.04 13.23 -15.87
CA LEU A 172 -0.79 11.92 -15.24
C LEU A 172 -1.83 11.60 -14.16
N THR A 173 -2.28 12.62 -13.42
CA THR A 173 -3.32 12.52 -12.38
C THR A 173 -3.03 11.41 -11.36
N VAL A 174 -1.89 11.52 -10.68
CA VAL A 174 -1.48 10.54 -9.67
C VAL A 174 -2.42 10.57 -8.48
N GLN A 175 -2.87 9.39 -8.05
CA GLN A 175 -3.74 9.22 -6.89
C GLN A 175 -3.06 8.39 -5.82
N VAL A 176 -3.14 8.86 -4.56
CA VAL A 176 -2.63 8.12 -3.39
C VAL A 176 -3.82 7.57 -2.60
N VAL A 177 -3.93 6.24 -2.54
CA VAL A 177 -5.05 5.54 -1.89
C VAL A 177 -4.59 5.04 -0.52
N PRO A 178 -5.14 5.56 0.60
CA PRO A 178 -4.84 5.05 1.93
C PRO A 178 -5.49 3.69 2.14
N VAL A 179 -4.72 2.72 2.66
CA VAL A 179 -5.21 1.37 2.97
C VAL A 179 -4.81 1.02 4.40
N TYR A 180 -5.78 0.77 5.25
CA TYR A 180 -5.52 0.35 6.63
C TYR A 180 -5.73 -1.16 6.76
N LEU A 181 -4.72 -1.83 7.32
CA LEU A 181 -4.73 -3.27 7.58
C LEU A 181 -4.82 -3.50 9.08
N ASP A 182 -5.78 -4.32 9.51
CA ASP A 182 -5.95 -4.72 10.89
C ASP A 182 -6.04 -6.25 11.01
N TYR A 183 -5.16 -6.82 11.79
CA TYR A 183 -5.14 -8.25 12.11
C TYR A 183 -5.64 -8.45 13.53
N SER A 184 -6.53 -9.44 13.74
CA SER A 184 -7.01 -9.78 15.08
C SER A 184 -5.91 -10.31 16.00
N GLN A 185 -4.74 -10.65 15.45
CA GLN A 185 -3.57 -11.17 16.16
C GLN A 185 -2.30 -10.49 15.64
N ALA A 186 -1.40 -10.09 16.55
CA ALA A 186 -0.12 -9.47 16.22
C ALA A 186 0.80 -10.39 15.38
N PHE A 187 0.72 -11.69 15.63
CA PHE A 187 1.36 -12.75 14.84
C PHE A 187 0.24 -13.62 14.25
N PRO A 188 -0.12 -13.41 12.97
CA PRO A 188 -1.24 -14.10 12.37
C PRO A 188 -1.05 -15.61 12.35
N THR A 189 -2.04 -16.33 12.86
CA THR A 189 -2.15 -17.79 12.83
C THR A 189 -3.39 -18.21 12.05
N TRP A 190 -3.63 -19.50 11.94
CA TRP A 190 -4.80 -20.06 11.26
C TRP A 190 -6.10 -19.49 11.81
N GLY A 191 -7.00 -19.06 10.90
CA GLY A 191 -8.29 -18.48 11.26
C GLY A 191 -8.24 -17.02 11.72
N CYS A 192 -7.06 -16.37 11.69
CA CYS A 192 -6.92 -14.95 12.00
C CYS A 192 -7.86 -14.10 11.13
N LYS A 193 -8.58 -13.17 11.77
CA LYS A 193 -9.40 -12.18 11.04
C LYS A 193 -8.51 -11.05 10.55
N VAL A 194 -8.74 -10.62 9.31
CA VAL A 194 -8.04 -9.49 8.68
C VAL A 194 -9.07 -8.51 8.14
N ASN A 195 -9.07 -7.30 8.65
CA ASN A 195 -9.89 -6.21 8.11
C ASN A 195 -9.01 -5.31 7.23
N VAL A 196 -9.43 -5.11 6.00
CA VAL A 196 -8.81 -4.18 5.04
C VAL A 196 -9.78 -3.04 4.79
N ARG A 197 -9.38 -1.83 5.13
CA ARG A 197 -10.20 -0.62 4.91
C ARG A 197 -9.48 0.29 3.93
N ILE A 198 -10.15 0.58 2.82
CA ILE A 198 -9.61 1.38 1.73
C ILE A 198 -10.33 2.74 1.73
N GLY A 199 -9.57 3.80 1.94
CA GLY A 199 -10.09 5.16 1.98
C GLY A 199 -10.16 5.81 0.61
N LYS A 200 -10.79 7.00 0.56
CA LYS A 200 -10.86 7.80 -0.65
C LYS A 200 -9.47 8.23 -1.13
N PRO A 201 -9.21 8.25 -2.44
CA PRO A 201 -7.95 8.70 -3.00
C PRO A 201 -7.66 10.17 -2.66
N LEU A 202 -6.39 10.47 -2.39
CA LEU A 202 -5.85 11.82 -2.35
C LEU A 202 -5.32 12.15 -3.75
N GLN A 203 -5.78 13.25 -4.33
CA GLN A 203 -5.33 13.71 -5.64
C GLN A 203 -4.00 14.45 -5.48
N VAL A 204 -2.93 13.98 -6.14
CA VAL A 204 -1.59 14.59 -5.98
C VAL A 204 -1.55 15.98 -6.60
N ALA A 205 -2.36 16.26 -7.62
CA ALA A 205 -2.51 17.58 -8.23
C ALA A 205 -2.86 18.67 -7.21
N ASP A 206 -3.59 18.35 -6.13
CA ASP A 206 -3.96 19.31 -5.07
C ASP A 206 -2.75 19.80 -4.25
N TYR A 207 -1.58 19.17 -4.42
CA TYR A 207 -0.35 19.42 -3.68
C TYR A 207 0.77 20.02 -4.56
N THR A 208 0.44 20.63 -5.70
CA THR A 208 1.45 21.14 -6.66
C THR A 208 1.64 22.66 -6.59
N GLN A 209 0.91 23.37 -5.72
CA GLN A 209 0.89 24.84 -5.68
C GLN A 209 2.05 25.48 -4.91
N GLY A 210 2.75 24.74 -4.08
CA GLY A 210 3.79 25.23 -3.18
C GLY A 210 5.20 24.70 -3.47
N LYS A 211 6.11 24.92 -2.53
CA LYS A 211 7.45 24.35 -2.61
C LYS A 211 7.38 22.82 -2.45
N PRO A 212 8.10 22.02 -3.27
CA PRO A 212 8.03 20.56 -3.26
C PRO A 212 8.20 19.90 -1.88
N LYS A 213 9.06 20.46 -1.03
CA LYS A 213 9.28 19.97 0.34
C LYS A 213 8.05 20.17 1.23
N SER A 214 7.44 21.34 1.16
CA SER A 214 6.25 21.69 1.95
C SER A 214 5.02 20.89 1.48
N GLU A 215 4.86 20.72 0.17
CA GLU A 215 3.78 19.92 -0.39
C GLU A 215 3.91 18.43 -0.07
N ALA A 216 5.12 17.89 -0.09
CA ALA A 216 5.35 16.51 0.36
C ALA A 216 5.02 16.32 1.86
N GLN A 217 5.30 17.31 2.70
CA GLN A 217 4.90 17.29 4.11
C GLN A 217 3.37 17.34 4.27
N ARG A 218 2.69 18.21 3.51
CA ARG A 218 1.22 18.33 3.52
C ARG A 218 0.55 17.02 3.08
N LEU A 219 0.95 16.46 1.93
CA LEU A 219 0.44 15.17 1.45
C LEU A 219 0.68 14.04 2.47
N THR A 220 1.86 14.02 3.11
CA THR A 220 2.18 13.02 4.16
C THR A 220 1.28 13.20 5.39
N ALA A 221 0.98 14.42 5.80
CA ALA A 221 0.11 14.72 6.93
C ALA A 221 -1.36 14.32 6.63
N ASP A 222 -1.85 14.62 5.44
CA ASP A 222 -3.20 14.26 5.01
C ASP A 222 -3.36 12.75 4.85
N LEU A 223 -2.36 12.06 4.31
CA LEU A 223 -2.32 10.59 4.26
C LEU A 223 -2.32 9.98 5.68
N THR A 224 -1.56 10.56 6.61
CA THR A 224 -1.56 10.11 8.02
C THR A 224 -2.94 10.27 8.64
N THR A 225 -3.60 11.39 8.40
CA THR A 225 -4.96 11.67 8.89
C THR A 225 -5.97 10.70 8.29
N ALA A 226 -5.88 10.42 6.99
CA ALA A 226 -6.75 9.45 6.31
C ALA A 226 -6.58 8.03 6.90
N LEU A 227 -5.34 7.57 7.09
CA LEU A 227 -5.06 6.27 7.71
C LEU A 227 -5.56 6.18 9.15
N LYS A 228 -5.40 7.23 9.96
CA LYS A 228 -5.92 7.30 11.33
C LYS A 228 -7.45 7.26 11.38
N ARG A 229 -8.14 7.89 10.45
CA ARG A 229 -9.61 7.79 10.34
C ARG A 229 -10.04 6.36 10.04
N LEU A 230 -9.37 5.68 9.11
CA LEU A 230 -9.64 4.27 8.80
C LEU A 230 -9.36 3.35 10.01
N ALA A 231 -8.37 3.66 10.84
CA ALA A 231 -8.10 2.94 12.08
C ALA A 231 -9.22 3.14 13.12
N GLY A 232 -9.76 4.35 13.26
CA GLY A 232 -10.78 4.72 14.27
C GLY A 232 -12.19 4.21 13.99
N THR A 233 -12.51 3.82 12.76
CA THR A 233 -13.88 3.42 12.36
C THR A 233 -14.42 2.20 13.12
N GLU A 234 -13.57 1.37 13.75
CA GLU A 234 -14.04 0.27 14.63
C GLU A 234 -14.50 0.74 16.00
N THR A 235 -13.91 1.81 16.53
CA THR A 235 -14.26 2.30 17.88
C THR A 235 -15.69 2.83 17.88
N GLU A 236 -16.10 3.54 16.83
CA GLU A 236 -17.44 4.10 16.70
C GLU A 236 -18.53 3.01 16.48
N VAL A 237 -18.20 1.95 15.71
CA VAL A 237 -19.15 0.84 15.46
C VAL A 237 -19.33 -0.03 16.71
N MET A 238 -18.26 -0.27 17.49
CA MET A 238 -18.37 -1.02 18.73
C MET A 238 -19.10 -0.25 19.83
N GLU A 239 -18.93 1.06 19.93
CA GLU A 239 -19.69 1.88 20.89
C GLU A 239 -21.16 1.95 20.55
N THR A 240 -21.54 2.03 19.26
CA THR A 240 -22.95 2.00 18.84
C THR A 240 -23.62 0.64 19.06
N VAL A 241 -22.90 -0.47 18.90
CA VAL A 241 -23.45 -1.83 19.15
C VAL A 241 -23.58 -2.11 20.65
N ASN A 242 -22.63 -1.65 21.47
CA ASN A 242 -22.70 -1.84 22.93
C ASN A 242 -23.65 -0.83 23.61
N GLY A 243 -23.84 0.37 23.06
CA GLY A 243 -24.79 1.35 23.55
C GLY A 243 -26.26 1.04 23.24
N ALA A 244 -26.54 0.18 22.26
CA ALA A 244 -27.91 -0.25 21.91
C ALA A 244 -28.42 -1.43 22.77
N GLY A 245 -27.58 -1.99 23.66
CA GLY A 245 -27.91 -3.14 24.51
C GLY A 245 -28.43 -2.83 25.91
N GLU A 246 -28.39 -1.57 26.35
CA GLU A 246 -28.79 -1.17 27.72
C GLU A 246 -29.93 -0.15 27.78
N SER A 247 -31.08 -0.51 27.25
CA SER A 247 -32.35 0.15 27.62
C SER A 247 -33.47 -0.87 27.80
N MET A 248 -33.43 -1.62 28.90
CA MET A 248 -34.61 -2.29 29.41
C MET A 248 -35.44 -1.23 30.19
N PRO A 249 -36.73 -1.11 29.89
CA PRO A 249 -37.63 -0.26 30.71
C PRO A 249 -37.90 -0.93 32.05
N VAL A 250 -37.58 -0.25 33.13
CA VAL A 250 -37.99 -0.63 34.48
C VAL A 250 -39.51 -0.55 34.57
N CYS A 251 -40.16 -1.69 34.70
CA CYS A 251 -41.58 -1.80 34.93
C CYS A 251 -41.88 -1.41 36.40
N LEU A 252 -42.44 -0.23 36.61
CA LEU A 252 -42.95 0.21 37.90
C LEU A 252 -44.19 -0.62 38.28
N GLN A 253 -44.03 -1.55 39.22
CA GLN A 253 -45.17 -2.19 39.90
C GLN A 253 -45.78 -1.21 40.91
N HIS A 254 -46.98 -0.74 40.60
CA HIS A 254 -47.86 -0.08 41.58
C HIS A 254 -48.45 -1.17 42.45
N GLY A 255 -48.02 -1.24 43.69
CA GLY A 255 -48.70 -1.96 44.74
C GLY A 255 -49.83 -1.09 45.30
N GLN A 256 -51.07 -1.48 45.07
CA GLN A 256 -52.22 -1.00 45.80
C GLN A 256 -52.24 -1.65 47.19
N MET A 257 -52.29 -0.80 48.24
CA MET A 257 -52.75 -1.16 49.55
C MET A 257 -54.26 -0.91 49.62
N HIS A 258 -54.98 -1.93 50.00
CA HIS A 258 -56.29 -1.81 50.60
C HIS A 258 -56.43 -2.83 51.79
N GLY A 259 -56.90 -2.31 52.88
CA GLY A 259 -57.38 -3.08 54.04
C GLY A 259 -56.84 -2.63 55.37
#